data_b5dbe20aed5429ff24d67af1fc4e1b0a
#
_entry.id   b5dbe20aed5429ff24d67af1fc4e1b0a
#
_cell.length_a   1.000
_cell.length_b   1.000
_cell.length_c   1.000
_cell.angle_alpha   90.00
_cell.angle_beta   90.00
_cell.angle_gamma   90.00
#
_symmetry.space_group_name_H-M   'P 1'
#
loop_
_entity.id
_entity.type
_entity.pdbx_description
1 polymer ?
#
loop_
_entity_poly.entity_id
_entity_poly.type
_entity_poly.pdbx_seq_one_letter_code
_entity_poly.pdbx_strand_id
1 'polypeptide(L)'
;MNRRQWIAISGMSLLALLAGIFSSPWISKTGLVSEPAVKAFFANEWQSPDGNVLDSKDWQGKVLVVNFWGSWCPPCVEEMPELEKLQWEFSNKNVLFVGIAIDSPSNVREFLKKTPVSYPIAMGGMNGSQMYKALGNTQSALPYTVLLSPAGKVLSSKLGRISEEELRNSIKSNL
;
A
#
# COMPACT_ATOMS: atom_id res chain seq x y z
N MET A 1 -7.68 -66.65 3.21
CA MET A 1 -7.92 -65.23 2.81
C MET A 1 -8.17 -65.23 1.32
N ASN A 2 -9.37 -64.85 0.88
CA ASN A 2 -9.81 -64.99 -0.51
C ASN A 2 -9.32 -63.79 -1.35
N ARG A 3 -8.92 -64.06 -2.62
CA ARG A 3 -8.46 -63.04 -3.61
C ARG A 3 -9.36 -61.81 -3.72
N ARG A 4 -10.66 -61.94 -3.37
CA ARG A 4 -11.64 -60.85 -3.36
C ARG A 4 -11.40 -59.81 -2.25
N GLN A 5 -10.76 -60.18 -1.14
CA GLN A 5 -10.48 -59.23 -0.02
C GLN A 5 -9.29 -58.32 -0.33
N TRP A 6 -8.35 -58.74 -1.17
CA TRP A 6 -7.19 -57.89 -1.57
C TRP A 6 -7.58 -56.79 -2.53
N ILE A 7 -8.61 -56.99 -3.37
CA ILE A 7 -9.07 -55.97 -4.31
C ILE A 7 -9.83 -54.84 -3.61
N ALA A 8 -10.55 -55.12 -2.52
CA ALA A 8 -11.27 -54.14 -1.74
C ALA A 8 -10.34 -53.20 -0.94
N ILE A 9 -9.20 -53.71 -0.47
CA ILE A 9 -8.23 -52.90 0.30
C ILE A 9 -7.41 -51.99 -0.61
N SER A 10 -7.07 -52.42 -1.83
CA SER A 10 -6.34 -51.61 -2.81
C SER A 10 -7.17 -50.45 -3.38
N GLY A 11 -8.49 -50.63 -3.52
CA GLY A 11 -9.39 -49.60 -4.08
C GLY A 11 -9.64 -48.43 -3.12
N MET A 12 -9.66 -48.71 -1.80
CA MET A 12 -9.93 -47.67 -0.79
C MET A 12 -8.71 -46.79 -0.50
N SER A 13 -7.48 -47.30 -0.69
CA SER A 13 -6.25 -46.50 -0.50
C SER A 13 -6.00 -45.52 -1.64
N LEU A 14 -6.49 -45.78 -2.87
CA LEU A 14 -6.31 -44.92 -4.02
C LEU A 14 -7.26 -43.70 -4.01
N LEU A 15 -8.46 -43.86 -3.44
CA LEU A 15 -9.45 -42.79 -3.32
C LEU A 15 -9.08 -41.77 -2.23
N ALA A 16 -8.36 -42.17 -1.18
CA ALA A 16 -7.90 -41.27 -0.13
C ALA A 16 -6.75 -40.38 -0.58
N LEU A 17 -5.94 -40.78 -1.56
CA LEU A 17 -4.83 -40.00 -2.11
C LEU A 17 -5.28 -38.88 -3.08
N LEU A 18 -6.45 -39.00 -3.70
CA LEU A 18 -6.99 -38.01 -4.63
C LEU A 18 -7.79 -36.91 -3.91
N ALA A 19 -8.30 -37.16 -2.70
CA ALA A 19 -9.00 -36.15 -1.90
C ALA A 19 -8.05 -35.16 -1.17
N GLY A 20 -6.78 -35.53 -1.01
CA GLY A 20 -5.78 -34.67 -0.32
C GLY A 20 -5.17 -33.58 -1.18
N ILE A 21 -5.39 -33.58 -2.49
CA ILE A 21 -4.74 -32.61 -3.41
C ILE A 21 -5.60 -31.33 -3.59
N PHE A 22 -6.87 -31.36 -3.18
CA PHE A 22 -7.79 -30.22 -3.41
C PHE A 22 -7.96 -29.25 -2.22
N SER A 23 -7.26 -29.48 -1.12
CA SER A 23 -7.30 -28.57 0.04
C SER A 23 -6.00 -27.81 0.24
N SER A 24 -5.34 -27.38 -0.84
CA SER A 24 -4.33 -26.32 -0.71
C SER A 24 -5.05 -25.03 -0.38
N PRO A 25 -4.89 -24.45 0.82
CA PRO A 25 -5.35 -23.09 1.03
C PRO A 25 -4.57 -22.22 0.04
N TRP A 26 -5.27 -21.62 -0.89
CA TRP A 26 -4.72 -20.61 -1.77
C TRP A 26 -4.34 -19.43 -0.88
N ILE A 27 -3.13 -19.48 -0.34
CA ILE A 27 -2.54 -18.32 0.35
C ILE A 27 -2.26 -17.31 -0.74
N SER A 28 -3.22 -16.41 -0.96
CA SER A 28 -2.97 -15.15 -1.64
C SER A 28 -1.78 -14.52 -0.93
N LYS A 29 -0.66 -14.38 -1.63
CA LYS A 29 0.50 -13.58 -1.17
C LYS A 29 0.17 -12.09 -1.20
N THR A 30 -0.93 -11.68 -0.58
CA THR A 30 -1.06 -10.33 -0.07
C THR A 30 -0.11 -10.28 1.13
N GLY A 31 1.04 -9.62 0.94
CA GLY A 31 1.99 -9.41 2.03
C GLY A 31 1.21 -8.93 3.24
N LEU A 32 1.33 -9.66 4.35
CA LEU A 32 0.59 -9.42 5.58
C LEU A 32 0.99 -8.07 6.18
N VAL A 33 0.45 -6.99 5.62
CA VAL A 33 0.45 -5.71 6.34
C VAL A 33 -0.53 -5.90 7.49
N SER A 34 -0.01 -5.85 8.70
CA SER A 34 -0.81 -6.08 9.89
C SER A 34 -1.78 -4.91 10.12
N GLU A 35 -3.02 -5.18 10.51
CA GLU A 35 -3.96 -4.14 10.96
C GLU A 35 -3.34 -3.16 11.99
N PRO A 36 -2.48 -3.61 12.94
CA PRO A 36 -1.75 -2.72 13.82
C PRO A 36 -0.91 -1.65 13.12
N ALA A 37 -0.31 -1.96 11.96
CA ALA A 37 0.51 -0.98 11.22
C ALA A 37 -0.34 0.14 10.61
N VAL A 38 -1.49 -0.19 10.04
CA VAL A 38 -2.42 0.80 9.51
C VAL A 38 -3.05 1.63 10.63
N LYS A 39 -3.37 1.01 11.77
CA LYS A 39 -3.83 1.73 12.96
C LYS A 39 -2.77 2.71 13.46
N ALA A 40 -1.50 2.31 13.50
CA ALA A 40 -0.38 3.18 13.88
C ALA A 40 -0.21 4.33 12.89
N PHE A 41 -0.41 4.10 11.58
CA PHE A 41 -0.38 5.16 10.57
C PHE A 41 -1.43 6.24 10.85
N PHE A 42 -2.68 5.86 11.15
CA PHE A 42 -3.73 6.82 11.48
C PHE A 42 -3.63 7.40 12.90
N ALA A 43 -2.91 6.78 13.81
CA ALA A 43 -2.66 7.30 15.16
C ALA A 43 -1.44 8.23 15.24
N ASN A 44 -0.63 8.30 14.17
CA ASN A 44 0.56 9.15 14.15
C ASN A 44 0.17 10.63 14.02
N GLU A 45 0.87 11.48 14.74
CA GLU A 45 0.76 12.93 14.56
C GLU A 45 1.58 13.33 13.34
N TRP A 46 0.89 13.70 12.27
CA TRP A 46 1.51 14.15 11.04
C TRP A 46 1.67 15.66 11.02
N GLN A 47 2.78 16.14 10.48
CA GLN A 47 3.02 17.56 10.28
C GLN A 47 3.35 17.85 8.82
N SER A 48 2.87 18.97 8.31
CA SER A 48 3.27 19.48 7.00
C SER A 48 4.74 19.93 7.01
N PRO A 49 5.36 20.18 5.85
CA PRO A 49 6.72 20.74 5.78
C PRO A 49 6.86 22.10 6.48
N ASP A 50 5.76 22.81 6.68
CA ASP A 50 5.71 24.11 7.39
C ASP A 50 5.43 23.98 8.90
N GLY A 51 5.32 22.74 9.39
CA GLY A 51 5.08 22.44 10.81
C GLY A 51 3.60 22.47 11.24
N ASN A 52 2.67 22.67 10.31
CA ASN A 52 1.24 22.60 10.64
C ASN A 52 0.81 21.15 10.89
N VAL A 53 -0.01 20.94 11.90
CA VAL A 53 -0.59 19.62 12.19
C VAL A 53 -1.55 19.21 11.08
N LEU A 54 -1.39 17.99 10.60
CA LEU A 54 -2.29 17.33 9.63
C LEU A 54 -3.11 16.26 10.38
N ASP A 55 -4.41 16.47 10.52
CA ASP A 55 -5.27 15.51 11.19
C ASP A 55 -5.55 14.30 10.27
N SER A 56 -4.96 13.17 10.61
CA SER A 56 -5.14 11.93 9.86
C SER A 56 -6.58 11.37 9.93
N LYS A 57 -7.43 11.90 10.82
CA LYS A 57 -8.86 11.57 10.84
C LYS A 57 -9.56 12.01 9.57
N ASP A 58 -9.10 13.11 8.95
CA ASP A 58 -9.62 13.61 7.67
C ASP A 58 -9.32 12.67 6.49
N TRP A 59 -8.38 11.74 6.69
CA TRP A 59 -7.97 10.74 5.70
C TRP A 59 -8.79 9.45 5.80
N GLN A 60 -9.41 9.21 6.95
CA GLN A 60 -10.19 7.99 7.20
C GLN A 60 -11.51 7.99 6.41
N GLY A 61 -12.02 6.79 6.14
CA GLY A 61 -13.27 6.62 5.40
C GLY A 61 -13.17 6.87 3.89
N LYS A 62 -11.95 7.10 3.38
CA LYS A 62 -11.65 7.29 1.95
C LYS A 62 -10.77 6.16 1.42
N VAL A 63 -10.80 5.94 0.12
CA VAL A 63 -9.72 5.18 -0.53
C VAL A 63 -8.47 6.07 -0.47
N LEU A 64 -7.43 5.61 0.23
CA LEU A 64 -6.24 6.41 0.48
C LEU A 64 -5.05 5.89 -0.30
N VAL A 65 -4.44 6.74 -1.11
CA VAL A 65 -3.16 6.50 -1.78
C VAL A 65 -2.07 7.14 -0.93
N VAL A 66 -1.27 6.31 -0.25
CA VAL A 66 -0.13 6.78 0.55
C VAL A 66 1.15 6.54 -0.25
N ASN A 67 1.83 7.63 -0.61
CA ASN A 67 3.10 7.58 -1.33
C ASN A 67 4.25 8.03 -0.43
N PHE A 68 5.21 7.13 -0.18
CA PHE A 68 6.45 7.44 0.53
C PHE A 68 7.52 7.84 -0.48
N TRP A 69 8.09 9.03 -0.31
CA TRP A 69 8.98 9.66 -1.27
C TRP A 69 10.07 10.53 -0.63
N GLY A 70 11.01 11.01 -1.44
CA GLY A 70 12.01 11.99 -1.03
C GLY A 70 12.45 12.84 -2.22
N SER A 71 12.80 14.12 -2.00
CA SER A 71 13.25 15.02 -3.06
C SER A 71 14.60 14.60 -3.69
N TRP A 72 15.37 13.82 -2.95
CA TRP A 72 16.65 13.22 -3.38
C TRP A 72 16.49 11.93 -4.20
N CYS A 73 15.26 11.45 -4.40
CA CYS A 73 14.94 10.19 -5.06
C CYS A 73 14.42 10.48 -6.48
N PRO A 74 15.21 10.32 -7.55
CA PRO A 74 14.77 10.68 -8.90
C PRO A 74 13.46 10.03 -9.35
N PRO A 75 13.23 8.70 -9.21
CA PRO A 75 11.96 8.11 -9.62
C PRO A 75 10.77 8.60 -8.79
N CYS A 76 10.98 9.04 -7.52
CA CYS A 76 9.94 9.67 -6.72
C CYS A 76 9.50 11.00 -7.32
N VAL A 77 10.47 11.82 -7.70
CA VAL A 77 10.24 13.15 -8.29
C VAL A 77 9.51 13.04 -9.64
N GLU A 78 9.87 12.02 -10.44
CA GLU A 78 9.27 11.78 -11.74
C GLU A 78 7.80 11.37 -11.66
N GLU A 79 7.37 10.65 -10.62
CA GLU A 79 5.98 10.20 -10.49
C GLU A 79 5.03 11.26 -9.91
N MET A 80 5.54 12.25 -9.18
CA MET A 80 4.68 13.22 -8.47
C MET A 80 3.70 13.99 -9.37
N PRO A 81 4.05 14.45 -10.58
CA PRO A 81 3.09 15.07 -11.49
C PRO A 81 1.98 14.11 -11.94
N GLU A 82 2.27 12.83 -12.07
CA GLU A 82 1.28 11.79 -12.42
C GLU A 82 0.31 11.56 -11.23
N LEU A 83 0.84 11.54 -10.01
CA LEU A 83 0.03 11.44 -8.79
C LEU A 83 -0.88 12.67 -8.62
N GLU A 84 -0.39 13.89 -8.88
CA GLU A 84 -1.17 15.13 -8.86
C GLU A 84 -2.33 15.07 -9.85
N LYS A 85 -2.07 14.61 -11.08
CA LYS A 85 -3.11 14.43 -12.10
C LYS A 85 -4.18 13.44 -11.66
N LEU A 86 -3.78 12.31 -11.06
CA LEU A 86 -4.72 11.33 -10.53
C LEU A 86 -5.50 11.85 -9.32
N GLN A 87 -4.89 12.63 -8.43
CA GLN A 87 -5.61 13.31 -7.34
C GLN A 87 -6.77 14.15 -7.88
N TRP A 88 -6.55 14.92 -8.96
CA TRP A 88 -7.60 15.69 -9.60
C TRP A 88 -8.66 14.81 -10.27
N GLU A 89 -8.25 13.75 -10.98
CA GLU A 89 -9.19 12.81 -11.64
C GLU A 89 -10.15 12.15 -10.63
N PHE A 90 -9.65 11.86 -9.44
CA PHE A 90 -10.42 11.15 -8.41
C PHE A 90 -10.95 12.03 -7.27
N SER A 91 -10.78 13.35 -7.32
CA SER A 91 -11.14 14.28 -6.25
C SER A 91 -12.62 14.18 -5.81
N ASN A 92 -13.53 13.89 -6.74
CA ASN A 92 -14.97 13.74 -6.49
C ASN A 92 -15.42 12.29 -6.21
N LYS A 93 -14.46 11.35 -6.03
CA LYS A 93 -14.73 9.90 -5.91
C LYS A 93 -14.34 9.31 -4.55
N ASN A 94 -14.30 10.14 -3.53
CA ASN A 94 -13.88 9.73 -2.18
C ASN A 94 -12.49 9.06 -2.14
N VAL A 95 -11.57 9.52 -2.99
CA VAL A 95 -10.15 9.13 -3.02
C VAL A 95 -9.32 10.30 -2.53
N LEU A 96 -8.32 10.02 -1.71
CA LEU A 96 -7.36 11.00 -1.24
C LEU A 96 -5.95 10.49 -1.44
N PHE A 97 -5.07 11.35 -1.92
CA PHE A 97 -3.63 11.10 -1.96
C PHE A 97 -2.95 11.75 -0.76
N VAL A 98 -1.93 11.12 -0.22
CA VAL A 98 -1.07 11.67 0.84
C VAL A 98 0.37 11.30 0.54
N GLY A 99 1.25 12.30 0.44
CA GLY A 99 2.69 12.08 0.30
C GLY A 99 3.37 12.10 1.66
N ILE A 100 4.10 11.04 2.01
CA ILE A 100 4.90 10.97 3.24
C ILE A 100 6.37 11.18 2.85
N ALA A 101 6.91 12.34 3.19
CA ALA A 101 8.27 12.72 2.82
C ALA A 101 9.30 12.14 3.79
N ILE A 102 10.23 11.36 3.26
CA ILE A 102 11.42 10.85 3.97
C ILE A 102 12.61 11.77 3.65
N ASP A 103 12.52 12.97 4.17
CA ASP A 103 13.42 14.07 3.83
C ASP A 103 13.41 15.15 4.93
N SER A 104 14.22 16.18 4.77
CA SER A 104 14.18 17.38 5.63
C SER A 104 13.02 18.32 5.22
N PRO A 105 12.39 19.02 6.16
CA PRO A 105 11.34 19.98 5.84
C PRO A 105 11.81 21.07 4.86
N SER A 106 13.06 21.50 4.95
CA SER A 106 13.63 22.53 4.06
C SER A 106 13.70 22.04 2.61
N ASN A 107 14.20 20.81 2.39
CA ASN A 107 14.29 20.23 1.05
C ASN A 107 12.90 20.02 0.44
N VAL A 108 11.95 19.55 1.24
CA VAL A 108 10.55 19.35 0.79
C VAL A 108 9.92 20.69 0.38
N ARG A 109 10.07 21.73 1.20
CA ARG A 109 9.56 23.07 0.83
C ARG A 109 10.19 23.60 -0.45
N GLU A 110 11.51 23.46 -0.61
CA GLU A 110 12.20 23.91 -1.82
C GLU A 110 11.75 23.14 -3.07
N PHE A 111 11.52 21.84 -2.92
CA PHE A 111 10.99 20.99 -4.00
C PHE A 111 9.56 21.43 -4.37
N LEU A 112 8.67 21.59 -3.39
CA LEU A 112 7.26 21.93 -3.63
C LEU A 112 7.05 23.32 -4.23
N LYS A 113 8.01 24.24 -4.08
CA LYS A 113 8.00 25.52 -4.81
C LYS A 113 8.14 25.33 -6.32
N LYS A 114 8.85 24.29 -6.74
CA LYS A 114 9.12 23.99 -8.16
C LYS A 114 8.11 23.00 -8.74
N THR A 115 7.63 22.08 -7.90
CA THR A 115 6.69 21.04 -8.27
C THR A 115 5.56 21.00 -7.25
N PRO A 116 4.61 21.97 -7.32
CA PRO A 116 3.49 22.02 -6.40
C PRO A 116 2.53 20.85 -6.60
N VAL A 117 1.97 20.35 -5.49
CA VAL A 117 0.91 19.34 -5.48
C VAL A 117 -0.25 19.82 -4.62
N SER A 118 -1.48 19.38 -4.92
CA SER A 118 -2.70 19.78 -4.22
C SER A 118 -3.04 18.86 -3.04
N TYR A 119 -2.46 17.66 -3.00
CA TYR A 119 -2.69 16.70 -1.92
C TYR A 119 -1.75 16.96 -0.72
N PRO A 120 -2.15 16.54 0.50
CA PRO A 120 -1.35 16.72 1.70
C PRO A 120 0.03 16.09 1.60
N ILE A 121 1.06 16.85 1.97
CA ILE A 121 2.42 16.34 2.17
C ILE A 121 2.70 16.34 3.67
N ALA A 122 2.95 15.16 4.22
CA ALA A 122 3.32 14.94 5.60
C ALA A 122 4.81 14.60 5.73
N MET A 123 5.42 15.07 6.80
CA MET A 123 6.81 14.74 7.12
C MET A 123 6.87 13.38 7.81
N GLY A 124 7.62 12.43 7.25
CA GLY A 124 7.83 11.12 7.84
C GLY A 124 8.71 11.16 9.10
N GLY A 125 9.60 12.15 9.19
CA GLY A 125 10.52 12.29 10.31
C GLY A 125 11.35 11.03 10.55
N MET A 126 11.74 10.80 11.80
CA MET A 126 12.49 9.59 12.19
C MET A 126 11.65 8.31 12.09
N ASN A 127 10.34 8.42 12.22
CA ASN A 127 9.41 7.26 12.21
C ASN A 127 8.98 6.86 10.79
N GLY A 128 9.20 7.70 9.78
CA GLY A 128 8.72 7.45 8.42
C GLY A 128 9.26 6.16 7.81
N SER A 129 10.54 5.86 8.05
CA SER A 129 11.15 4.62 7.58
C SER A 129 10.61 3.38 8.29
N GLN A 130 10.24 3.48 9.55
CA GLN A 130 9.59 2.41 10.29
C GLN A 130 8.15 2.21 9.78
N MET A 131 7.46 3.31 9.47
CA MET A 131 6.10 3.29 8.97
C MET A 131 5.98 2.59 7.61
N TYR A 132 6.82 2.94 6.60
CA TYR A 132 6.74 2.24 5.32
C TYR A 132 7.12 0.76 5.42
N LYS A 133 8.05 0.40 6.34
CA LYS A 133 8.37 -1.01 6.61
C LYS A 133 7.18 -1.76 7.21
N ALA A 134 6.53 -1.16 8.20
CA ALA A 134 5.33 -1.73 8.81
C ALA A 134 4.19 -1.90 7.80
N LEU A 135 4.10 -1.00 6.81
CA LEU A 135 3.16 -1.06 5.69
C LEU A 135 3.63 -1.96 4.53
N GLY A 136 4.68 -2.78 4.72
CA GLY A 136 5.07 -3.84 3.81
C GLY A 136 6.31 -3.58 2.95
N ASN A 137 6.98 -2.43 3.06
CA ASN A 137 8.22 -2.15 2.35
C ASN A 137 9.42 -2.82 3.05
N THR A 138 9.62 -4.09 2.82
CA THR A 138 10.72 -4.86 3.44
C THR A 138 12.12 -4.49 2.92
N GLN A 139 12.19 -3.86 1.74
CA GLN A 139 13.47 -3.49 1.09
C GLN A 139 13.97 -2.11 1.49
N SER A 140 13.14 -1.32 2.18
CA SER A 140 13.49 0.06 2.61
C SER A 140 13.88 0.98 1.46
N ALA A 141 13.34 0.77 0.26
CA ALA A 141 13.60 1.57 -0.92
C ALA A 141 12.41 2.48 -1.24
N LEU A 142 12.66 3.55 -2.01
CA LEU A 142 11.67 4.53 -2.45
C LEU A 142 11.66 4.63 -3.99
N PRO A 143 10.54 5.06 -4.59
CA PRO A 143 9.25 5.34 -3.95
C PRO A 143 8.54 4.08 -3.48
N TYR A 144 7.59 4.23 -2.56
CA TYR A 144 6.73 3.15 -2.13
C TYR A 144 5.29 3.65 -2.00
N THR A 145 4.38 3.05 -2.74
CA THR A 145 2.97 3.44 -2.76
C THR A 145 2.10 2.34 -2.16
N VAL A 146 1.20 2.73 -1.26
CA VAL A 146 0.22 1.82 -0.63
C VAL A 146 -1.18 2.35 -0.90
N LEU A 147 -2.08 1.49 -1.34
CA LEU A 147 -3.50 1.78 -1.49
C LEU A 147 -4.26 1.17 -0.31
N LEU A 148 -4.98 2.01 0.43
CA LEU A 148 -5.80 1.60 1.57
C LEU A 148 -7.29 1.75 1.25
N SER A 149 -8.11 0.80 1.71
CA SER A 149 -9.57 0.91 1.64
C SER A 149 -10.08 1.93 2.66
N PRO A 150 -11.35 2.38 2.54
CA PRO A 150 -12.00 3.23 3.55
C PRO A 150 -12.00 2.63 4.97
N ALA A 151 -11.97 1.31 5.09
CA ALA A 151 -11.86 0.58 6.35
C ALA A 151 -10.41 0.42 6.86
N GLY A 152 -9.42 1.03 6.19
CA GLY A 152 -8.01 0.91 6.55
C GLY A 152 -7.36 -0.44 6.21
N LYS A 153 -7.93 -1.18 5.27
CA LYS A 153 -7.34 -2.44 4.79
C LYS A 153 -6.40 -2.15 3.61
N VAL A 154 -5.21 -2.75 3.58
CA VAL A 154 -4.32 -2.65 2.43
C VAL A 154 -4.92 -3.41 1.25
N LEU A 155 -5.15 -2.69 0.15
CA LEU A 155 -5.69 -3.20 -1.11
C LEU A 155 -4.56 -3.63 -2.05
N SER A 156 -3.55 -2.79 -2.18
CA SER A 156 -2.35 -3.07 -2.96
C SER A 156 -1.16 -2.25 -2.49
N SER A 157 0.04 -2.64 -2.89
CA SER A 157 1.25 -1.84 -2.68
C SER A 157 2.23 -2.04 -3.82
N LYS A 158 3.04 -1.01 -4.08
CA LYS A 158 4.06 -1.00 -5.13
C LYS A 158 5.35 -0.44 -4.57
N LEU A 159 6.43 -1.18 -4.72
CA LEU A 159 7.79 -0.71 -4.53
C LEU A 159 8.39 -0.29 -5.87
N GLY A 160 9.05 0.86 -5.90
CA GLY A 160 9.49 1.52 -7.12
C GLY A 160 8.40 2.37 -7.74
N ARG A 161 8.76 3.11 -8.80
CA ARG A 161 7.85 4.00 -9.50
C ARG A 161 6.58 3.27 -9.96
N ILE A 162 5.43 3.85 -9.69
CA ILE A 162 4.15 3.40 -10.19
C ILE A 162 3.73 4.28 -11.38
N SER A 163 3.27 3.65 -12.47
CA SER A 163 2.77 4.43 -13.62
C SER A 163 1.36 4.95 -13.34
N GLU A 164 1.01 6.06 -14.00
CA GLU A 164 -0.33 6.66 -13.95
C GLU A 164 -1.42 5.63 -14.27
N GLU A 165 -1.20 4.79 -15.31
CA GLU A 165 -2.15 3.77 -15.72
C GLU A 165 -2.31 2.65 -14.67
N GLU A 166 -1.21 2.14 -14.12
CA GLU A 166 -1.22 1.08 -13.10
C GLU A 166 -1.98 1.55 -11.86
N LEU A 167 -1.68 2.77 -11.37
CA LEU A 167 -2.35 3.32 -10.18
C LEU A 167 -3.82 3.62 -10.46
N ARG A 168 -4.15 4.20 -11.61
CA ARG A 168 -5.54 4.44 -12.03
C ARG A 168 -6.36 3.15 -12.03
N ASN A 169 -5.84 2.09 -12.61
CA ASN A 169 -6.52 0.80 -12.67
C ASN A 169 -6.67 0.19 -11.26
N SER A 170 -5.66 0.31 -10.41
CA SER A 170 -5.72 -0.14 -9.02
C SER A 170 -6.79 0.61 -8.22
N ILE A 171 -6.90 1.93 -8.39
CA ILE A 171 -7.94 2.73 -7.74
C ILE A 171 -9.33 2.33 -8.26
N LYS A 172 -9.53 2.28 -9.59
CA LYS A 172 -10.83 1.95 -10.20
C LYS A 172 -11.37 0.59 -9.81
N SER A 173 -10.50 -0.40 -9.62
CA SER A 173 -10.91 -1.74 -9.20
C SER A 173 -11.33 -1.82 -7.73
N ASN A 174 -11.16 -0.74 -6.96
CA ASN A 174 -11.44 -0.68 -5.53
C ASN A 174 -12.42 0.46 -5.14
N LEU A 175 -13.07 1.08 -6.13
CA LEU A 175 -14.18 2.03 -5.96
C LEU A 175 -15.52 1.30 -6.08
#